data_d3c5f572ac4282ed88a2ef4aa578aba8
#
_entry.id   d3c5f572ac4282ed88a2ef4aa578aba8
#
_cell.length_a   1.000
_cell.length_b   1.000
_cell.length_c   1.000
_cell.angle_alpha   90.00
_cell.angle_beta   90.00
_cell.angle_gamma   90.00
#
_symmetry.space_group_name_H-M   'P 1'
#
loop_
_entity.id
_entity.type
_entity.pdbx_description
1 polymer ?
#
loop_
_entity_poly.entity_id
_entity_poly.type
_entity_poly.pdbx_seq_one_letter_code
_entity_poly.pdbx_strand_id
1 'polypeptide(L)'
;MPKNPLKILVDEMDDGMDEKLRSIGYDAFSVKKLRADGLKLHTDFSVINYAMENKMILVTRDTENGQACEENNIPCILLDSEEIFKIVLGKLKDYN
;
A
#
# COMPACT_ATOMS: atom_id res chain seq x y z
N MET A 1 13.49 -14.17 13.02
CA MET A 1 12.71 -13.01 13.49
C MET A 1 11.24 -13.37 13.58
N PRO A 2 10.56 -12.95 14.65
CA PRO A 2 9.12 -13.16 14.67
C PRO A 2 8.46 -12.40 13.53
N LYS A 3 7.43 -12.99 12.96
CA LYS A 3 6.68 -12.39 11.87
C LYS A 3 5.92 -11.16 12.37
N ASN A 4 5.98 -10.08 11.62
CA ASN A 4 5.22 -8.89 11.96
C ASN A 4 3.72 -9.17 11.78
N PRO A 5 2.85 -8.85 12.76
CA PRO A 5 1.41 -9.14 12.66
C PRO A 5 0.66 -8.26 11.67
N LEU A 6 1.27 -7.19 11.17
CA LEU A 6 0.61 -6.31 10.22
C LEU A 6 0.47 -6.97 8.85
N LYS A 7 -0.73 -6.87 8.29
CA LYS A 7 -1.00 -7.29 6.92
C LYS A 7 -1.03 -6.06 6.02
N ILE A 8 -0.37 -6.16 4.88
CA ILE A 8 -0.21 -5.03 3.98
C ILE A 8 -0.69 -5.43 2.58
N LEU A 9 -1.52 -4.58 1.98
CA LEU A 9 -1.95 -4.75 0.61
C LEU A 9 -1.31 -3.64 -0.22
N VAL A 10 -0.46 -4.03 -1.16
CA VAL A 10 0.20 -3.09 -2.06
C VAL A 10 -0.62 -2.96 -3.33
N ASP A 11 -1.08 -1.75 -3.62
CA ASP A 11 -1.82 -1.43 -4.84
C ASP A 11 -0.90 -1.55 -6.06
N GLU A 12 -1.43 -1.28 -7.26
CA GLU A 12 -0.64 -1.30 -8.48
C GLU A 12 0.42 -0.20 -8.44
N MET A 13 1.64 -0.60 -8.10
CA MET A 13 2.78 0.29 -7.92
C MET A 13 4.00 -0.37 -8.58
N ASP A 14 5.18 0.15 -8.28
CA ASP A 14 6.43 -0.44 -8.71
C ASP A 14 6.51 -1.90 -8.28
N ASP A 15 6.92 -2.76 -9.18
CA ASP A 15 7.03 -4.19 -8.92
C ASP A 15 8.01 -4.47 -7.79
N GLY A 16 7.63 -5.42 -6.94
CA GLY A 16 8.51 -5.94 -5.90
C GLY A 16 8.35 -5.31 -4.52
N MET A 17 7.48 -4.33 -4.34
CA MET A 17 7.26 -3.75 -3.01
C MET A 17 6.76 -4.79 -2.02
N ASP A 18 5.83 -5.64 -2.44
CA ASP A 18 5.31 -6.71 -1.60
C ASP A 18 6.39 -7.74 -1.25
N GLU A 19 7.24 -8.08 -2.22
CA GLU A 19 8.34 -9.02 -2.00
C GLU A 19 9.37 -8.47 -1.02
N LYS A 20 9.71 -7.20 -1.16
CA LYS A 20 10.64 -6.52 -0.24
C LYS A 20 10.10 -6.50 1.18
N LEU A 21 8.82 -6.21 1.34
CA LEU A 21 8.18 -6.20 2.65
C LEU A 21 8.16 -7.59 3.26
N ARG A 22 7.84 -8.62 2.47
CA ARG A 22 7.85 -9.99 2.96
C ARG A 22 9.26 -10.43 3.39
N SER A 23 10.28 -9.98 2.68
CA SER A 23 11.66 -10.36 2.99
C SER A 23 12.12 -9.87 4.36
N ILE A 24 11.47 -8.83 4.90
CA ILE A 24 11.79 -8.30 6.23
C ILE A 24 10.73 -8.63 7.28
N GLY A 25 9.83 -9.57 6.97
CA GLY A 25 8.92 -10.16 7.96
C GLY A 25 7.47 -9.67 7.94
N TYR A 26 7.10 -8.79 7.01
CA TYR A 26 5.71 -8.36 6.89
C TYR A 26 4.88 -9.34 6.08
N ASP A 27 3.60 -9.43 6.40
CA ASP A 27 2.64 -10.24 5.66
C ASP A 27 2.05 -9.37 4.55
N ALA A 28 2.76 -9.28 3.44
CA ALA A 28 2.43 -8.35 2.36
C ALA A 28 1.89 -9.07 1.13
N PHE A 29 0.88 -8.46 0.51
CA PHE A 29 0.19 -8.98 -0.67
C PHE A 29 0.17 -7.89 -1.75
N SER A 30 0.14 -8.29 -2.99
CA SER A 30 0.07 -7.39 -4.14
C SER A 30 -1.30 -7.54 -4.81
N VAL A 31 -1.96 -6.43 -5.08
CA VAL A 31 -3.22 -6.43 -5.85
C VAL A 31 -3.02 -7.12 -7.20
N LYS A 32 -1.91 -6.83 -7.87
CA LYS A 32 -1.59 -7.41 -9.16
C LYS A 32 -1.52 -8.95 -9.10
N LYS A 33 -0.84 -9.48 -8.09
CA LYS A 33 -0.70 -10.93 -7.93
C LYS A 33 -2.00 -11.60 -7.51
N LEU A 34 -2.76 -10.98 -6.62
CA LEU A 34 -4.06 -11.49 -6.21
C LEU A 34 -5.04 -11.53 -7.39
N ARG A 35 -5.00 -10.51 -8.24
CA ARG A 35 -5.80 -10.46 -9.46
C ARG A 35 -5.40 -11.60 -10.40
N ALA A 36 -4.11 -11.86 -10.55
CA ALA A 36 -3.59 -12.95 -11.36
C ALA A 36 -4.03 -14.31 -10.82
N ASP A 37 -4.23 -14.42 -9.50
CA ASP A 37 -4.72 -15.64 -8.86
C ASP A 37 -6.24 -15.81 -8.95
N GLY A 38 -6.92 -14.90 -9.63
CA GLY A 38 -8.35 -15.01 -9.88
C GLY A 38 -9.27 -14.13 -9.04
N LEU A 39 -8.71 -13.33 -8.12
CA LEU A 39 -9.53 -12.42 -7.33
C LEU A 39 -9.99 -11.24 -8.20
N LYS A 40 -11.24 -10.81 -7.98
CA LYS A 40 -11.85 -9.74 -8.78
C LYS A 40 -11.54 -8.38 -8.18
N LEU A 41 -10.28 -7.96 -8.26
CA LEU A 41 -9.81 -6.69 -7.72
C LEU A 41 -9.54 -5.70 -8.86
N HIS A 42 -10.60 -5.37 -9.64
CA HIS A 42 -10.49 -4.55 -10.84
C HIS A 42 -10.94 -3.10 -10.65
N THR A 43 -11.52 -2.77 -9.51
CA THR A 43 -11.97 -1.40 -9.21
C THR A 43 -11.36 -0.94 -7.90
N ASP A 44 -11.27 0.38 -7.71
CA ASP A 44 -10.80 0.96 -6.46
C ASP A 44 -11.65 0.47 -5.29
N PHE A 45 -12.95 0.41 -5.48
CA PHE A 45 -13.88 -0.06 -4.46
C PHE A 45 -13.58 -1.51 -4.05
N SER A 46 -13.31 -2.39 -5.02
CA SER A 46 -13.01 -3.80 -4.73
C SER A 46 -11.71 -3.96 -3.95
N VAL A 47 -10.70 -3.16 -4.26
CA VAL A 47 -9.41 -3.16 -3.54
C VAL A 47 -9.59 -2.70 -2.11
N ILE A 48 -10.31 -1.60 -1.92
CA ILE A 48 -10.57 -1.03 -0.60
C ILE A 48 -11.38 -2.01 0.26
N ASN A 49 -12.42 -2.61 -0.32
CA ASN A 49 -13.23 -3.62 0.37
C ASN A 49 -12.38 -4.81 0.81
N TYR A 50 -11.52 -5.27 -0.07
CA TYR A 50 -10.64 -6.40 0.26
C TYR A 50 -9.71 -6.07 1.43
N ALA A 51 -9.14 -4.88 1.41
CA ALA A 51 -8.27 -4.43 2.49
C ALA A 51 -9.04 -4.34 3.82
N MET A 52 -10.26 -3.81 3.76
CA MET A 52 -11.10 -3.69 4.96
C MET A 52 -11.49 -5.06 5.52
N GLU A 53 -11.96 -5.96 4.68
CA GLU A 53 -12.41 -7.30 5.10
C GLU A 53 -11.26 -8.13 5.67
N ASN A 54 -10.06 -7.94 5.16
CA ASN A 54 -8.89 -8.70 5.59
C ASN A 54 -8.02 -7.95 6.60
N LYS A 55 -8.46 -6.79 7.05
CA LYS A 55 -7.76 -5.94 8.04
C LYS A 55 -6.34 -5.63 7.62
N MET A 56 -6.21 -5.13 6.39
CA MET A 56 -4.93 -4.79 5.79
C MET A 56 -4.69 -3.29 5.79
N ILE A 57 -3.42 -2.90 5.81
CA ILE A 57 -3.00 -1.53 5.54
C ILE A 57 -2.81 -1.44 4.03
N LEU A 58 -3.50 -0.51 3.38
CA LEU A 58 -3.35 -0.31 1.93
C LEU A 58 -2.20 0.66 1.67
N VAL A 59 -1.27 0.25 0.79
CA VAL A 59 -0.21 1.13 0.29
C VAL A 59 -0.55 1.47 -1.15
N THR A 60 -0.71 2.75 -1.46
CA THR A 60 -1.17 3.19 -2.77
C THR A 60 -0.53 4.52 -3.17
N ARG A 61 -0.44 4.76 -4.48
CA ARG A 61 -0.05 6.06 -5.03
C ARG A 61 -1.25 6.85 -5.53
N ASP A 62 -2.41 6.23 -5.53
CA ASP A 62 -3.65 6.83 -6.04
C ASP A 62 -4.32 7.69 -4.97
N THR A 63 -4.42 8.98 -5.22
CA THR A 63 -5.04 9.93 -4.31
C THR A 63 -6.50 9.59 -4.03
N GLU A 64 -7.23 9.11 -5.02
CA GLU A 64 -8.63 8.71 -4.84
C GLU A 64 -8.76 7.52 -3.90
N ASN A 65 -7.87 6.55 -4.02
CA ASN A 65 -7.83 5.41 -3.10
C ASN A 65 -7.48 5.85 -1.68
N GLY A 66 -6.51 6.75 -1.54
CA GLY A 66 -6.14 7.30 -0.24
C GLY A 66 -7.30 8.02 0.42
N GLN A 67 -8.04 8.83 -0.34
CA GLN A 67 -9.20 9.55 0.16
C GLN A 67 -10.31 8.60 0.57
N ALA A 68 -10.59 7.58 -0.23
CA ALA A 68 -11.61 6.58 0.09
C ALA A 68 -11.26 5.80 1.35
N CYS A 69 -9.99 5.49 1.57
CA CYS A 69 -9.55 4.84 2.79
C CYS A 69 -9.79 5.73 4.01
N GLU A 70 -9.47 7.02 3.90
CA GLU A 70 -9.71 7.98 4.99
C GLU A 70 -11.20 8.06 5.33
N GLU A 71 -12.05 8.14 4.32
CA GLU A 71 -13.50 8.21 4.50
C GLU A 71 -14.09 6.95 5.16
N ASN A 72 -13.44 5.82 4.97
CA ASN A 72 -13.90 4.53 5.49
C ASN A 72 -13.09 4.04 6.69
N ASN A 73 -12.24 4.88 7.24
CA ASN A 73 -11.39 4.57 8.39
C ASN A 73 -10.49 3.34 8.16
N ILE A 74 -10.00 3.18 6.94
CA ILE A 74 -9.07 2.10 6.57
C ILE A 74 -7.65 2.65 6.68
N PRO A 75 -6.75 1.97 7.40
CA PRO A 75 -5.36 2.42 7.46
C PRO A 75 -4.73 2.39 6.07
N CYS A 76 -4.09 3.50 5.70
CA CYS A 76 -3.56 3.69 4.36
C CYS A 76 -2.26 4.47 4.39
N ILE A 77 -1.32 4.03 3.56
CA ILE A 77 -0.09 4.78 3.29
C ILE A 77 -0.20 5.28 1.86
N LEU A 78 -0.43 6.57 1.72
CA LEU A 78 -0.56 7.22 0.41
C LEU A 78 0.76 7.86 0.01
N LEU A 79 1.31 7.42 -1.11
CA LEU A 79 2.56 7.95 -1.65
C LEU A 79 2.25 8.84 -2.85
N ASP A 80 1.55 9.94 -2.62
CA ASP A 80 1.23 10.91 -3.65
C ASP A 80 2.42 11.84 -3.93
N SER A 81 2.25 12.74 -4.90
CA SER A 81 3.31 13.67 -5.30
C SER A 81 3.78 14.55 -4.15
N GLU A 82 2.87 14.97 -3.29
CA GLU A 82 3.18 15.83 -2.17
C GLU A 82 4.02 15.09 -1.13
N GLU A 83 3.68 13.84 -0.83
CA GLU A 83 4.44 13.03 0.11
C GLU A 83 5.85 12.74 -0.43
N ILE A 84 5.95 12.43 -1.72
CA ILE A 84 7.24 12.22 -2.38
C ILE A 84 8.09 13.49 -2.31
N PHE A 85 7.48 14.65 -2.53
CA PHE A 85 8.16 15.94 -2.43
C PHE A 85 8.74 16.14 -1.02
N LYS A 86 7.97 15.84 0.01
CA LYS A 86 8.43 15.96 1.40
C LYS A 86 9.63 15.08 1.67
N ILE A 87 9.61 13.85 1.14
CA ILE A 87 10.73 12.92 1.30
C ILE A 87 11.98 13.48 0.63
N VAL A 88 11.86 13.97 -0.59
CA VAL A 88 12.99 14.57 -1.33
C VAL A 88 13.54 15.77 -0.58
N LEU A 89 12.65 16.65 -0.12
CA LEU A 89 13.04 17.85 0.60
C LEU A 89 13.80 17.50 1.89
N GLY A 90 13.32 16.50 2.63
CA GLY A 90 13.99 16.04 3.84
C GLY A 90 15.39 15.53 3.57
N LYS A 91 15.57 14.79 2.47
CA LYS A 91 16.88 14.25 2.09
C LYS A 91 17.84 15.36 1.62
N LEU A 92 17.30 16.36 0.95
CA LEU A 92 18.12 17.49 0.48
C LEU A 92 18.74 18.28 1.63
N LYS A 93 18.10 18.31 2.79
CA LYS A 93 18.63 19.01 3.96
C LYS A 93 19.97 18.43 4.42
N ASP A 94 20.23 17.15 4.12
CA ASP A 94 21.49 16.51 4.48
C ASP A 94 22.69 17.04 3.66
N TYR A 95 22.42 17.77 2.57
CA TYR A 95 23.43 18.33 1.69
C TYR A 95 23.74 19.81 1.95
N ASN A 96 23.03 20.42 2.86
CA ASN A 96 23.25 21.83 3.20
C ASN A 96 24.31 22.01 4.29
#